data_8c00fed8eaa68024770c34c642c12e9d
#
_entry.id   8c00fed8eaa68024770c34c642c12e9d
#
_cell.length_a   1.000
_cell.length_b   1.000
_cell.length_c   1.000
_cell.angle_alpha   90.00
_cell.angle_beta   90.00
_cell.angle_gamma   90.00
#
_symmetry.space_group_name_H-M   'P 1'
#
loop_
_entity.id
_entity.type
_entity.pdbx_description
1 polymer ?
#
loop_
_entity_poly.entity_id
_entity_poly.type
_entity_poly.pdbx_seq_one_letter_code
_entity_poly.pdbx_strand_id
1 'polypeptide(L)'
;MILKHSEDVPAEPINKPGFSGMQARFLLTADDGCPRYALRLMEIVPGGYCSFHCHKEEHEMFFLEGEEVLKTDVSKETQIRAGDALLLQPCEFHQIRNTGKGMLKMICTVPLFVGKTGRETTPCE
;
A
#
# COMPACT_ATOMS: atom_id res chain seq x y z
N MET A 1 15.02 -11.88 16.61
CA MET A 1 14.54 -12.20 15.24
C MET A 1 13.05 -12.43 15.29
N ILE A 2 12.31 -11.85 14.34
CA ILE A 2 10.87 -12.05 14.18
C ILE A 2 10.64 -12.69 12.81
N LEU A 3 9.94 -13.82 12.78
CA LEU A 3 9.57 -14.49 11.54
C LEU A 3 8.07 -14.76 11.55
N LYS A 4 7.38 -14.34 10.51
CA LYS A 4 5.94 -14.56 10.34
C LYS A 4 5.66 -15.06 8.93
N HIS A 5 4.61 -15.86 8.77
CA HIS A 5 4.05 -16.16 7.46
C HIS A 5 2.88 -15.23 7.19
N SER A 6 2.75 -14.73 5.97
CA SER A 6 1.70 -13.74 5.64
C SER A 6 0.29 -14.25 5.92
N GLU A 7 0.04 -15.54 5.71
CA GLU A 7 -1.28 -16.13 5.97
C GLU A 7 -1.65 -16.16 7.45
N ASP A 8 -0.66 -16.06 8.35
CA ASP A 8 -0.88 -16.01 9.78
C ASP A 8 -1.12 -14.61 10.30
N VAL A 9 -0.95 -13.59 9.44
CA VAL A 9 -1.23 -12.19 9.77
C VAL A 9 -2.63 -11.85 9.25
N PRO A 10 -3.56 -11.43 10.14
CA PRO A 10 -4.93 -11.13 9.72
C PRO A 10 -4.99 -10.05 8.65
N ALA A 11 -5.86 -10.24 7.64
CA ALA A 11 -6.17 -9.21 6.68
C ALA A 11 -7.16 -8.23 7.30
N GLU A 12 -6.81 -6.95 7.30
CA GLU A 12 -7.64 -5.89 7.87
C GLU A 12 -8.23 -5.04 6.75
N PRO A 13 -9.56 -5.00 6.60
CA PRO A 13 -10.19 -4.15 5.58
C PRO A 13 -9.84 -2.68 5.81
N ILE A 14 -9.61 -1.96 4.72
CA ILE A 14 -9.39 -0.52 4.76
C ILE A 14 -10.75 0.16 4.63
N ASN A 15 -11.32 0.59 5.76
CA ASN A 15 -12.64 1.22 5.84
C ASN A 15 -12.50 2.74 5.95
N LYS A 16 -12.07 3.38 4.86
CA LYS A 16 -11.92 4.83 4.77
C LYS A 16 -12.73 5.35 3.60
N PRO A 17 -13.24 6.61 3.67
CA PRO A 17 -13.89 7.22 2.52
C PRO A 17 -12.95 7.21 1.30
N GLY A 18 -13.47 6.84 0.14
CA GLY A 18 -12.70 6.76 -1.10
C GLY A 18 -11.90 5.48 -1.30
N PHE A 19 -11.99 4.52 -0.38
CA PHE A 19 -11.37 3.20 -0.50
C PHE A 19 -12.44 2.14 -0.70
N SER A 20 -12.21 1.18 -1.56
CA SER A 20 -13.15 0.08 -1.83
C SER A 20 -12.39 -1.19 -2.17
N GLY A 21 -12.80 -2.31 -1.57
CA GLY A 21 -12.27 -3.63 -1.90
C GLY A 21 -10.79 -3.82 -1.57
N MET A 22 -10.27 -3.06 -0.62
CA MET A 22 -8.86 -3.09 -0.24
C MET A 22 -8.70 -3.59 1.19
N GLN A 23 -7.68 -4.42 1.40
CA GLN A 23 -7.30 -4.90 2.73
C GLN A 23 -5.78 -4.91 2.86
N ALA A 24 -5.32 -4.84 4.10
CA ALA A 24 -3.90 -4.82 4.41
C ALA A 24 -3.55 -5.91 5.42
N ARG A 25 -2.40 -6.54 5.21
CA ARG A 25 -1.75 -7.38 6.21
C ARG A 25 -0.51 -6.64 6.69
N PHE A 26 -0.54 -6.17 7.92
CA PHE A 26 0.58 -5.44 8.52
C PHE A 26 1.60 -6.45 9.02
N LEU A 27 2.50 -6.85 8.12
CA LEU A 27 3.41 -7.98 8.35
C LEU A 27 4.41 -7.70 9.46
N LEU A 28 5.11 -6.56 9.37
CA LEU A 28 6.09 -6.13 10.36
C LEU A 28 5.90 -4.64 10.62
N THR A 29 5.67 -4.29 11.87
CA THR A 29 5.39 -2.92 12.28
C THR A 29 6.27 -2.51 13.46
N ALA A 30 6.08 -1.29 13.97
CA ALA A 30 6.75 -0.84 15.19
C ALA A 30 6.41 -1.73 16.38
N ASP A 31 5.21 -2.33 16.39
CA ASP A 31 4.81 -3.25 17.47
C ASP A 31 5.67 -4.52 17.50
N ASP A 32 6.27 -4.88 16.37
CA ASP A 32 7.22 -5.99 16.29
C ASP A 32 8.66 -5.57 16.58
N GLY A 33 8.89 -4.29 16.78
CA GLY A 33 10.22 -3.74 17.03
C GLY A 33 10.94 -3.24 15.78
N CYS A 34 10.23 -3.00 14.66
CA CYS A 34 10.84 -2.41 13.48
C CYS A 34 11.41 -1.03 13.82
N PRO A 35 12.71 -0.75 13.54
CA PRO A 35 13.30 0.52 13.94
C PRO A 35 13.10 1.67 12.97
N ARG A 36 12.90 1.42 11.67
CA ARG A 36 12.93 2.47 10.66
C ARG A 36 11.79 2.42 9.65
N TYR A 37 11.28 1.25 9.30
CA TYR A 37 10.18 1.10 8.34
C TYR A 37 9.34 -0.12 8.67
N ALA A 38 8.08 -0.07 8.21
CA ALA A 38 7.14 -1.17 8.33
C ALA A 38 6.99 -1.88 6.98
N LEU A 39 6.60 -3.14 7.01
CA LEU A 39 6.34 -3.96 5.82
C LEU A 39 4.87 -4.37 5.82
N ARG A 40 4.17 -4.07 4.72
CA ARG A 40 2.75 -4.36 4.57
C ARG A 40 2.50 -5.12 3.27
N LEU A 41 1.56 -6.05 3.30
CA LEU A 41 1.02 -6.70 2.11
C LEU A 41 -0.37 -6.14 1.86
N MET A 42 -0.54 -5.45 0.74
CA MET A 42 -1.81 -4.87 0.33
C MET A 42 -2.47 -5.77 -0.69
N GLU A 43 -3.78 -5.96 -0.56
CA GLU A 43 -4.57 -6.81 -1.45
C GLU A 43 -5.81 -6.03 -1.87
N ILE A 44 -6.06 -5.99 -3.19
CA ILE A 44 -7.21 -5.25 -3.75
C ILE A 44 -7.98 -6.18 -4.67
N VAL A 45 -9.28 -6.36 -4.42
CA VAL A 45 -10.15 -7.18 -5.27
C VAL A 45 -10.35 -6.54 -6.64
N PRO A 46 -10.74 -7.29 -7.67
CA PRO A 46 -11.07 -6.70 -8.97
C PRO A 46 -12.09 -5.57 -8.83
N GLY A 47 -11.80 -4.43 -9.45
CA GLY A 47 -12.63 -3.23 -9.34
C GLY A 47 -12.39 -2.40 -8.09
N GLY A 48 -11.60 -2.90 -7.14
CA GLY A 48 -11.24 -2.16 -5.93
C GLY A 48 -10.25 -1.03 -6.22
N TYR A 49 -10.18 -0.08 -5.30
CA TYR A 49 -9.33 1.10 -5.48
C TYR A 49 -9.07 1.81 -4.15
N CYS A 50 -8.03 2.63 -4.12
CA CYS A 50 -7.84 3.63 -3.08
C CYS A 50 -8.17 5.03 -3.63
N SER A 51 -8.41 5.99 -2.73
CA SER A 51 -8.67 7.38 -3.12
C SER A 51 -7.42 7.99 -3.77
N PHE A 52 -7.63 9.05 -4.55
CA PHE A 52 -6.54 9.90 -5.04
C PHE A 52 -6.09 10.78 -3.88
N HIS A 53 -4.96 10.45 -3.27
CA HIS A 53 -4.52 11.05 -2.01
C HIS A 53 -3.00 11.15 -1.94
N CYS A 54 -2.51 11.80 -0.89
CA CYS A 54 -1.08 11.85 -0.59
C CYS A 54 -0.87 11.73 0.93
N HIS A 55 0.35 11.45 1.30
CA HIS A 55 0.79 11.38 2.70
C HIS A 55 2.29 11.64 2.77
N LYS A 56 2.79 11.99 3.97
CA LYS A 56 4.19 12.35 4.16
C LYS A 56 5.14 11.18 3.94
N GLU A 57 4.70 9.96 4.22
CA GLU A 57 5.50 8.76 4.02
C GLU A 57 5.69 8.50 2.53
N GLU A 58 6.92 8.30 2.10
CA GLU A 58 7.18 7.71 0.79
C GLU A 58 6.80 6.23 0.83
N HIS A 59 6.48 5.67 -0.31
CA HIS A 59 6.21 4.25 -0.45
C HIS A 59 7.17 3.63 -1.45
N GLU A 60 7.78 2.50 -1.08
CA GLU A 60 8.39 1.60 -2.02
C GLU A 60 7.48 0.39 -2.14
N MET A 61 7.08 0.05 -3.35
CA MET A 61 6.13 -1.05 -3.61
C MET A 61 6.71 -2.02 -4.61
N PHE A 62 6.45 -3.30 -4.39
CA PHE A 62 6.73 -4.34 -5.37
C PHE A 62 5.45 -5.13 -5.62
N PHE A 63 5.06 -5.24 -6.89
CA PHE A 63 3.80 -5.87 -7.26
C PHE A 63 4.01 -7.36 -7.48
N LEU A 64 3.28 -8.19 -6.73
CA LEU A 64 3.42 -9.65 -6.72
C LEU A 64 2.48 -10.32 -7.71
N GLU A 65 1.25 -9.83 -7.81
CA GLU A 65 0.19 -10.39 -8.65
C GLU A 65 -0.71 -9.28 -9.16
N GLY A 66 -1.29 -9.51 -10.36
CA GLY A 66 -2.35 -8.69 -10.88
C GLY A 66 -1.88 -7.59 -11.81
N GLU A 67 -2.85 -6.76 -12.18
CA GLU A 67 -2.66 -5.62 -13.04
C GLU A 67 -3.41 -4.43 -12.45
N GLU A 68 -2.86 -3.23 -12.61
CA GLU A 68 -3.48 -2.03 -12.10
C GLU A 68 -3.23 -0.83 -12.97
N VAL A 69 -4.01 0.21 -12.72
CA VAL A 69 -3.75 1.55 -13.22
C VAL A 69 -3.36 2.43 -12.05
N LEU A 70 -2.17 3.01 -12.14
CA LEU A 70 -1.67 4.01 -11.22
C LEU A 70 -1.95 5.39 -11.80
N LYS A 71 -2.59 6.24 -11.01
CA LYS A 71 -2.83 7.63 -11.35
C LYS A 71 -2.02 8.52 -10.41
N THR A 72 -1.13 9.33 -10.97
CA THR A 72 -0.30 10.26 -10.19
C THR A 72 -0.63 11.72 -10.50
N ASP A 73 -1.46 11.95 -11.50
CA ASP A 73 -1.91 13.27 -11.94
C ASP A 73 -3.34 13.10 -12.45
N VAL A 74 -4.13 14.17 -12.45
CA VAL A 74 -5.52 14.12 -12.91
C VAL A 74 -5.65 13.67 -14.37
N SER A 75 -4.62 13.84 -15.18
CA SER A 75 -4.61 13.51 -16.60
C SER A 75 -3.67 12.35 -16.95
N LYS A 76 -2.94 11.79 -15.98
CA LYS A 76 -1.91 10.79 -16.26
C LYS A 76 -2.19 9.47 -15.56
N GLU A 77 -2.27 8.40 -16.34
CA GLU A 77 -2.40 7.03 -15.85
C GLU A 77 -1.25 6.18 -16.38
N THR A 78 -0.75 5.28 -15.54
CA THR A 78 0.34 4.37 -15.87
C THR A 78 -0.10 2.95 -15.59
N GLN A 79 0.09 2.05 -16.53
CA GLN A 79 -0.17 0.63 -16.35
C GLN A 79 0.93 0.00 -15.51
N ILE A 80 0.53 -0.75 -14.49
CA ILE A 80 1.42 -1.47 -13.59
C ILE A 80 1.05 -2.96 -13.64
N ARG A 81 2.04 -3.84 -13.58
CA ARG A 81 1.84 -5.28 -13.57
C ARG A 81 2.77 -5.96 -12.58
N ALA A 82 2.53 -7.24 -12.33
CA ALA A 82 3.40 -8.06 -11.48
C ALA A 82 4.86 -7.97 -11.94
N GLY A 83 5.77 -7.80 -10.98
CA GLY A 83 7.19 -7.64 -11.26
C GLY A 83 7.67 -6.20 -11.30
N ASP A 84 6.76 -5.23 -11.32
CA ASP A 84 7.13 -3.82 -11.31
C ASP A 84 7.49 -3.36 -9.89
N ALA A 85 8.44 -2.44 -9.80
CA ALA A 85 8.81 -1.75 -8.57
C ALA A 85 8.45 -0.27 -8.72
N LEU A 86 7.84 0.30 -7.69
CA LEU A 86 7.35 1.67 -7.70
C LEU A 86 7.87 2.44 -6.49
N LEU A 87 8.36 3.65 -6.72
CA LEU A 87 8.63 4.62 -5.65
C LEU A 87 7.65 5.77 -5.77
N LEU A 88 6.89 6.01 -4.70
CA LEU A 88 6.07 7.20 -4.54
C LEU A 88 6.77 8.12 -3.55
N GLN A 89 7.05 9.34 -3.97
CA GLN A 89 7.75 10.33 -3.14
C GLN A 89 6.86 10.85 -2.01
N PRO A 90 7.44 11.45 -0.96
CA PRO A 90 6.66 12.12 0.07
C PRO A 90 5.68 13.12 -0.54
N CYS A 91 4.44 13.05 -0.13
CA CYS A 91 3.35 13.93 -0.57
C CYS A 91 3.05 13.90 -2.08
N GLU A 92 3.48 12.88 -2.77
CA GLU A 92 3.10 12.67 -4.17
C GLU A 92 1.68 12.10 -4.23
N PHE A 93 0.77 12.77 -4.93
CA PHE A 93 -0.60 12.29 -5.10
C PHE A 93 -0.63 11.02 -5.93
N HIS A 94 -1.42 10.05 -5.49
CA HIS A 94 -1.54 8.77 -6.18
C HIS A 94 -2.88 8.10 -5.92
N GLN A 95 -3.31 7.30 -6.89
CA GLN A 95 -4.46 6.42 -6.79
C GLN A 95 -4.12 5.10 -7.48
N ILE A 96 -4.46 4.00 -6.84
CA ILE A 96 -4.30 2.65 -7.39
C ILE A 96 -5.68 2.06 -7.61
N ARG A 97 -5.92 1.51 -8.81
CA ARG A 97 -7.16 0.80 -9.14
C ARG A 97 -6.81 -0.56 -9.70
N ASN A 98 -7.45 -1.60 -9.17
CA ASN A 98 -7.30 -2.94 -9.74
C ASN A 98 -8.17 -3.04 -11.00
N THR A 99 -7.52 -3.05 -12.15
CA THR A 99 -8.18 -3.14 -13.46
C THR A 99 -8.13 -4.55 -14.05
N GLY A 100 -7.50 -5.48 -13.34
CA GLY A 100 -7.41 -6.88 -13.76
C GLY A 100 -8.62 -7.69 -13.33
N LYS A 101 -8.57 -8.98 -13.63
CA LYS A 101 -9.65 -9.94 -13.33
C LYS A 101 -9.42 -10.70 -12.03
N GLY A 102 -8.19 -10.68 -11.52
CA GLY A 102 -7.80 -11.35 -10.29
C GLY A 102 -7.41 -10.37 -9.20
N MET A 103 -7.03 -10.92 -8.05
CA MET A 103 -6.54 -10.13 -6.93
C MET A 103 -5.26 -9.39 -7.31
N LEU A 104 -5.18 -8.11 -6.95
CA LEU A 104 -3.94 -7.34 -7.00
C LEU A 104 -3.25 -7.45 -5.66
N LYS A 105 -1.98 -7.86 -5.67
CA LYS A 105 -1.17 -7.96 -4.45
C LYS A 105 0.13 -7.22 -4.60
N MET A 106 0.49 -6.44 -3.58
CA MET A 106 1.73 -5.70 -3.55
C MET A 106 2.31 -5.65 -2.15
N ILE A 107 3.63 -5.70 -2.06
CA ILE A 107 4.37 -5.42 -0.83
C ILE A 107 4.70 -3.94 -0.82
N CYS A 108 4.52 -3.31 0.34
CA CYS A 108 4.76 -1.89 0.51
C CYS A 108 5.56 -1.65 1.78
N THR A 109 6.64 -0.89 1.67
CA THR A 109 7.36 -0.39 2.85
C THR A 109 7.01 1.07 3.07
N VAL A 110 6.92 1.46 4.34
CA VAL A 110 6.73 2.85 4.74
C VAL A 110 7.68 3.19 5.89
N PRO A 111 8.21 4.41 5.93
CA PRO A 111 9.05 4.83 7.05
C PRO A 111 8.22 4.97 8.32
N LEU A 112 8.86 4.75 9.46
CA LEU A 112 8.26 4.92 10.77
C LEU A 112 8.63 6.28 11.32
N PHE A 113 7.71 7.23 11.24
CA PHE A 113 7.87 8.51 11.90
C PHE A 113 7.63 8.34 13.40
N VAL A 114 8.12 9.28 14.19
CA VAL A 114 7.99 9.25 15.66
C VAL A 114 6.51 9.11 16.04
N GLY A 115 6.21 8.13 16.89
CA GLY A 115 4.86 7.87 17.36
C GLY A 115 3.97 7.10 16.39
N LYS A 116 4.49 6.68 15.25
CA LYS A 116 3.74 5.92 14.24
C LYS A 116 4.10 4.44 14.29
N THR A 117 3.13 3.59 13.96
CA THR A 117 3.31 2.13 13.99
C THR A 117 3.59 1.51 12.62
N GLY A 118 3.31 2.24 11.55
CA GLY A 118 3.35 1.73 10.18
C GLY A 118 1.99 1.30 9.66
N ARG A 119 0.95 1.40 10.49
CA ARG A 119 -0.45 1.12 10.10
C ARG A 119 -1.15 2.34 9.55
N GLU A 120 -0.78 3.51 10.03
CA GLU A 120 -1.36 4.80 9.66
C GLU A 120 -0.41 5.60 8.78
N THR A 121 -0.97 6.62 8.11
CA THR A 121 -0.19 7.58 7.33
C THR A 121 -0.37 8.99 7.89
N THR A 122 0.57 9.87 7.58
CA THR A 122 0.59 11.25 8.06
C THR A 122 0.15 12.19 6.94
N PRO A 123 -0.92 12.99 7.15
CA PRO A 123 -1.42 13.90 6.12
C PRO A 123 -0.37 14.92 5.67
N CYS A 124 -0.41 15.27 4.40
CA CYS A 124 0.33 16.42 3.86
C CYS A 124 -0.46 17.69 4.16
N GLU A 125 0.24 18.76 4.46
CA GLU A 125 -0.36 20.06 4.74
C GLU A 125 -0.48 20.90 3.49
#